data_e86e34963f33079a33a58c9a7a8e9679
#
_entry.id   e86e34963f33079a33a58c9a7a8e9679
#
_cell.length_a   1.000
_cell.length_b   1.000
_cell.length_c   1.000
_cell.angle_alpha   90.00
_cell.angle_beta   90.00
_cell.angle_gamma   90.00
#
_symmetry.space_group_name_H-M   'P 1'
#
loop_
_entity.id
_entity.type
_entity.pdbx_description
1 polymer ?
#
loop_
_entity_poly.entity_id
_entity_poly.type
_entity_poly.pdbx_seq_one_letter_code
_entity_poly.pdbx_strand_id
1 'polypeptide(L)'
;MASSVAQTTVQSPAQPQGLAAARALLLSPLGPVARAGDNANSVRVSFEFFPPKTDKAEETLWEAVRRLEPLNPEFVSVTYGAGGSTRERTHRTVQRMLTETTLKPAAHLTCVEATKAEVDEVIESYKAIGVDHIVALRGDPPGASGIGGVYQPRADGYANATELSQAISRVGGFDITVGVYPEKHPESPSIDHDIDVIKAKIDAGATRLISQFFFDIDAFLRFRDRIRAAGITAPLLPGIMPVSNFGALQRMSASCGASVPQWLATHFDGLDDDPETRKLLAASVAAETCARLQEEGFSDFHFYTLNRADLVYAICRVLGVREQKAVA
;
A
#
# COMPACT_ATOMS: atom_id res chain seq x y z
N MET A 1 -49.83 10.76 48.01
CA MET A 1 -48.69 11.33 47.20
C MET A 1 -47.59 10.32 47.23
N ALA A 2 -47.47 9.54 46.15
CA ALA A 2 -46.43 8.54 46.00
C ALA A 2 -45.42 9.06 44.94
N SER A 3 -44.19 9.27 45.38
CA SER A 3 -43.10 9.78 44.54
C SER A 3 -42.46 8.61 43.77
N SER A 4 -42.58 8.64 42.45
CA SER A 4 -41.96 7.68 41.54
C SER A 4 -40.48 8.05 41.37
N VAL A 5 -39.58 7.18 41.82
CA VAL A 5 -38.14 7.28 41.54
C VAL A 5 -37.87 6.56 40.24
N ALA A 6 -37.53 7.36 39.21
CA ALA A 6 -37.06 6.81 37.92
C ALA A 6 -35.67 6.20 38.07
N GLN A 7 -35.57 4.89 37.87
CA GLN A 7 -34.28 4.20 37.75
C GLN A 7 -33.66 4.49 36.36
N THR A 8 -32.59 5.27 36.37
CA THR A 8 -31.75 5.47 35.19
C THR A 8 -30.86 4.24 35.02
N THR A 9 -31.17 3.41 34.04
CA THR A 9 -30.31 2.31 33.61
C THR A 9 -29.06 2.89 32.92
N VAL A 10 -27.93 2.80 33.61
CA VAL A 10 -26.63 3.10 33.03
C VAL A 10 -26.30 1.97 32.05
N GLN A 11 -26.34 2.27 30.75
CA GLN A 11 -25.84 1.35 29.73
C GLN A 11 -24.32 1.24 29.89
N SER A 12 -23.85 0.00 30.08
CA SER A 12 -22.44 -0.34 30.09
C SER A 12 -21.82 0.02 28.74
N PRO A 13 -20.62 0.64 28.66
CA PRO A 13 -19.99 0.94 27.41
C PRO A 13 -19.71 -0.36 26.62
N ALA A 14 -20.10 -0.38 25.34
CA ALA A 14 -19.80 -1.49 24.44
C ALA A 14 -18.28 -1.76 24.43
N GLN A 15 -17.89 -2.99 24.72
CA GLN A 15 -16.49 -3.39 24.64
C GLN A 15 -15.96 -3.18 23.21
N PRO A 16 -14.76 -2.65 23.04
CA PRO A 16 -14.18 -2.47 21.70
C PRO A 16 -14.03 -3.84 21.05
N GLN A 17 -14.66 -4.02 19.89
CA GLN A 17 -14.68 -5.28 19.12
C GLN A 17 -13.27 -5.81 18.79
N GLY A 18 -12.26 -4.92 18.74
CA GLY A 18 -10.87 -5.28 18.48
C GLY A 18 -10.20 -6.16 19.56
N LEU A 19 -10.56 -5.99 20.83
CA LEU A 19 -9.95 -6.79 21.92
C LEU A 19 -10.44 -8.25 21.90
N ALA A 20 -11.68 -8.49 21.47
CA ALA A 20 -12.24 -9.83 21.35
C ALA A 20 -11.61 -10.59 20.18
N ALA A 21 -11.35 -9.91 19.06
CA ALA A 21 -10.68 -10.49 17.89
C ALA A 21 -9.20 -10.78 18.16
N ALA A 22 -8.46 -9.85 18.78
CA ALA A 22 -7.07 -10.06 19.19
C ALA A 22 -6.95 -11.23 20.19
N ARG A 23 -7.90 -11.35 21.12
CA ARG A 23 -7.96 -12.47 22.08
C ARG A 23 -8.30 -13.80 21.37
N ALA A 24 -9.13 -13.78 20.35
CA ALA A 24 -9.45 -14.95 19.54
C ALA A 24 -8.25 -15.42 18.71
N LEU A 25 -7.47 -14.50 18.14
CA LEU A 25 -6.22 -14.82 17.43
C LEU A 25 -5.14 -15.40 18.35
N LEU A 26 -5.02 -14.88 19.58
CA LEU A 26 -4.06 -15.38 20.57
C LEU A 26 -4.49 -16.71 21.20
N LEU A 27 -5.79 -17.01 21.22
CA LEU A 27 -6.37 -18.24 21.81
C LEU A 27 -6.77 -19.27 20.76
N SER A 28 -6.85 -18.91 19.49
CA SER A 28 -6.96 -19.91 18.42
C SER A 28 -5.66 -20.69 18.36
N PRO A 29 -5.69 -22.03 18.43
CA PRO A 29 -4.53 -22.79 17.99
C PRO A 29 -4.22 -22.28 16.58
N LEU A 30 -2.97 -21.82 16.35
CA LEU A 30 -2.49 -21.42 15.03
C LEU A 30 -3.13 -22.35 14.03
N GLY A 31 -4.11 -21.85 13.26
CA GLY A 31 -4.96 -22.67 12.41
C GLY A 31 -4.13 -23.61 11.56
N PRO A 32 -4.66 -24.68 11.02
CA PRO A 32 -3.87 -25.69 10.33
C PRO A 32 -2.96 -24.96 9.34
N VAL A 33 -1.64 -25.06 9.59
CA VAL A 33 -0.62 -24.53 8.69
C VAL A 33 -0.99 -25.07 7.32
N ALA A 34 -1.44 -24.17 6.41
CA ALA A 34 -1.82 -24.58 5.08
C ALA A 34 -0.72 -25.46 4.53
N ARG A 35 -1.02 -26.73 4.29
CA ARG A 35 -0.03 -27.66 3.77
C ARG A 35 0.31 -27.20 2.36
N ALA A 36 1.59 -27.20 2.03
CA ALA A 36 2.02 -26.96 0.66
C ALA A 36 1.27 -27.95 -0.26
N GLY A 37 0.26 -27.44 -0.98
CA GLY A 37 -0.65 -28.25 -1.78
C GLY A 37 -2.09 -27.72 -1.89
N ASP A 38 -2.57 -26.90 -0.94
CA ASP A 38 -3.91 -26.34 -0.99
C ASP A 38 -3.89 -24.99 -1.75
N ASN A 39 -3.85 -25.07 -3.07
CA ASN A 39 -3.66 -23.92 -3.99
C ASN A 39 -4.84 -22.95 -4.14
N ALA A 40 -5.93 -23.11 -3.39
CA ALA A 40 -7.11 -22.27 -3.60
C ALA A 40 -7.18 -21.01 -2.72
N ASN A 41 -6.32 -20.87 -1.69
CA ASN A 41 -6.35 -19.76 -0.73
C ASN A 41 -4.96 -19.31 -0.23
N SER A 42 -3.91 -19.46 -1.02
CA SER A 42 -2.58 -19.00 -0.61
C SER A 42 -2.49 -17.46 -0.68
N VAL A 43 -2.08 -16.84 0.42
CA VAL A 43 -1.80 -15.40 0.45
C VAL A 43 -0.66 -15.08 -0.49
N ARG A 44 -0.88 -14.11 -1.38
CA ARG A 44 0.13 -13.52 -2.24
C ARG A 44 0.50 -12.14 -1.72
N VAL A 45 1.75 -11.79 -1.82
CA VAL A 45 2.27 -10.54 -1.29
C VAL A 45 3.05 -9.77 -2.35
N SER A 46 3.07 -8.47 -2.22
CA SER A 46 3.94 -7.56 -2.95
C SER A 46 4.48 -6.50 -1.98
N PHE A 47 5.64 -5.94 -2.29
CA PHE A 47 6.35 -5.06 -1.38
C PHE A 47 6.73 -3.76 -2.08
N GLU A 48 6.58 -2.63 -1.37
CA GLU A 48 7.06 -1.34 -1.82
C GLU A 48 8.35 -0.97 -1.12
N PHE A 49 9.32 -0.48 -1.90
CA PHE A 49 10.60 0.01 -1.44
C PHE A 49 10.84 1.46 -1.87
N PHE A 50 11.65 2.17 -1.09
CA PHE A 50 12.13 3.52 -1.43
C PHE A 50 13.55 3.46 -2.00
N PRO A 51 13.84 4.20 -3.08
CA PRO A 51 15.20 4.28 -3.59
C PRO A 51 16.11 4.98 -2.56
N PRO A 52 17.33 4.49 -2.32
CA PRO A 52 18.20 4.98 -1.27
C PRO A 52 18.75 6.38 -1.59
N LYS A 53 18.91 7.20 -0.55
CA LYS A 53 19.49 8.56 -0.67
C LYS A 53 20.96 8.62 -0.22
N THR A 54 21.42 7.61 0.49
CA THR A 54 22.79 7.52 1.06
C THR A 54 23.25 6.06 1.00
N ASP A 55 24.55 5.82 1.10
CA ASP A 55 25.14 4.47 1.11
C ASP A 55 24.54 3.62 2.26
N LYS A 56 24.38 4.18 3.43
CA LYS A 56 23.74 3.49 4.57
C LYS A 56 22.29 3.13 4.27
N ALA A 57 21.54 4.00 3.58
CA ALA A 57 20.16 3.68 3.17
C ALA A 57 20.15 2.59 2.08
N GLU A 58 21.19 2.52 1.25
CA GLU A 58 21.36 1.46 0.27
C GLU A 58 21.60 0.10 0.94
N GLU A 59 22.48 0.03 1.93
CA GLU A 59 22.69 -1.17 2.72
C GLU A 59 21.37 -1.66 3.36
N THR A 60 20.63 -0.74 4.01
CA THR A 60 19.33 -1.05 4.62
C THR A 60 18.31 -1.56 3.59
N LEU A 61 18.25 -0.96 2.40
CA LEU A 61 17.38 -1.44 1.33
C LEU A 61 17.73 -2.86 0.92
N TRP A 62 19.03 -3.14 0.68
CA TRP A 62 19.45 -4.46 0.22
C TRP A 62 19.35 -5.53 1.31
N GLU A 63 19.47 -5.18 2.58
CA GLU A 63 19.12 -6.08 3.70
C GLU A 63 17.62 -6.43 3.65
N ALA A 64 16.76 -5.43 3.43
CA ALA A 64 15.32 -5.65 3.31
C ALA A 64 14.95 -6.50 2.09
N VAL A 65 15.58 -6.23 0.93
CA VAL A 65 15.38 -7.01 -0.30
C VAL A 65 15.76 -8.48 -0.06
N ARG A 66 16.98 -8.75 0.41
CA ARG A 66 17.44 -10.13 0.70
C ARG A 66 16.57 -10.86 1.71
N ARG A 67 15.99 -10.14 2.67
CA ARG A 67 15.11 -10.72 3.69
C ARG A 67 13.74 -11.11 3.15
N LEU A 68 13.22 -10.34 2.18
CA LEU A 68 11.86 -10.52 1.65
C LEU A 68 11.80 -11.30 0.34
N GLU A 69 12.89 -11.32 -0.45
CA GLU A 69 12.97 -12.06 -1.71
C GLU A 69 12.58 -13.56 -1.57
N PRO A 70 13.04 -14.31 -0.54
CA PRO A 70 12.69 -15.71 -0.39
C PRO A 70 11.19 -16.00 -0.17
N LEU A 71 10.40 -14.97 0.16
CA LEU A 71 8.94 -15.07 0.25
C LEU A 71 8.26 -15.13 -1.13
N ASN A 72 9.03 -14.99 -2.22
CA ASN A 72 8.58 -15.02 -3.60
C ASN A 72 7.36 -14.10 -3.85
N PRO A 73 7.51 -12.78 -3.66
CA PRO A 73 6.42 -11.84 -3.90
C PRO A 73 6.00 -11.84 -5.39
N GLU A 74 4.74 -11.54 -5.65
CA GLU A 74 4.20 -11.40 -7.02
C GLU A 74 4.95 -10.33 -7.80
N PHE A 75 5.27 -9.23 -7.13
CA PHE A 75 6.14 -8.16 -7.61
C PHE A 75 6.67 -7.34 -6.44
N VAL A 76 7.65 -6.50 -6.71
CA VAL A 76 8.08 -5.44 -5.78
C VAL A 76 8.00 -4.10 -6.49
N SER A 77 7.61 -3.03 -5.80
CA SER A 77 7.59 -1.70 -6.40
C SER A 77 8.68 -0.81 -5.82
N VAL A 78 9.20 0.09 -6.63
CA VAL A 78 10.21 1.08 -6.22
C VAL A 78 9.66 2.47 -6.47
N THR A 79 9.55 3.26 -5.39
CA THR A 79 8.93 4.59 -5.47
C THR A 79 9.74 5.57 -6.30
N TYR A 80 9.04 6.60 -6.81
CA TYR A 80 9.61 7.67 -7.62
C TYR A 80 9.34 9.01 -6.93
N GLY A 81 10.37 9.82 -6.73
CA GLY A 81 10.22 11.10 -6.05
C GLY A 81 9.54 12.15 -6.91
N ALA A 82 8.86 13.08 -6.26
CA ALA A 82 8.23 14.21 -6.90
C ALA A 82 9.20 15.00 -7.80
N GLY A 83 8.73 15.44 -8.96
CA GLY A 83 9.51 16.21 -9.92
C GLY A 83 10.74 15.49 -10.45
N GLY A 84 10.73 14.16 -10.48
CA GLY A 84 11.88 13.38 -11.00
C GLY A 84 13.11 13.39 -10.10
N SER A 85 13.02 13.94 -8.88
CA SER A 85 14.17 14.09 -7.96
C SER A 85 14.89 12.79 -7.60
N THR A 86 14.26 11.64 -7.84
CA THR A 86 14.83 10.31 -7.62
C THR A 86 14.96 9.48 -8.91
N ARG A 87 14.73 10.07 -10.10
CA ARG A 87 14.71 9.36 -11.40
C ARG A 87 15.86 8.38 -11.54
N GLU A 88 17.09 8.88 -11.45
CA GLU A 88 18.30 8.05 -11.60
C GLU A 88 18.41 6.98 -10.51
N ARG A 89 18.08 7.33 -9.26
CA ARG A 89 18.14 6.38 -8.14
C ARG A 89 17.11 5.28 -8.29
N THR A 90 15.87 5.62 -8.66
CA THR A 90 14.82 4.64 -8.92
C THR A 90 15.22 3.72 -10.06
N HIS A 91 15.68 4.27 -11.18
CA HIS A 91 16.15 3.49 -12.34
C HIS A 91 17.28 2.53 -11.95
N ARG A 92 18.32 3.02 -11.26
CA ARG A 92 19.43 2.20 -10.78
C ARG A 92 18.98 1.10 -9.82
N THR A 93 18.07 1.41 -8.89
CA THR A 93 17.55 0.41 -7.94
C THR A 93 16.77 -0.68 -8.66
N VAL A 94 15.88 -0.30 -9.58
CA VAL A 94 15.09 -1.24 -10.41
C VAL A 94 16.01 -2.11 -11.25
N GLN A 95 16.99 -1.52 -11.93
CA GLN A 95 17.96 -2.26 -12.74
C GLN A 95 18.75 -3.28 -11.91
N ARG A 96 19.21 -2.88 -10.72
CA ARG A 96 19.91 -3.81 -9.82
C ARG A 96 19.00 -4.95 -9.37
N MET A 97 17.73 -4.67 -9.03
CA MET A 97 16.78 -5.73 -8.69
C MET A 97 16.59 -6.72 -9.83
N LEU A 98 16.46 -6.25 -11.07
CA LEU A 98 16.36 -7.11 -12.25
C LEU A 98 17.59 -8.00 -12.49
N THR A 99 18.79 -7.50 -12.18
CA THR A 99 20.05 -8.20 -12.48
C THR A 99 20.62 -9.02 -11.34
N GLU A 100 20.33 -8.65 -10.09
CA GLU A 100 20.94 -9.24 -8.90
C GLU A 100 19.96 -10.11 -8.07
N THR A 101 18.66 -10.15 -8.43
CA THR A 101 17.62 -10.88 -7.69
C THR A 101 16.66 -11.61 -8.63
N THR A 102 15.80 -12.45 -8.05
CA THR A 102 14.70 -13.13 -8.75
C THR A 102 13.41 -12.31 -8.75
N LEU A 103 13.44 -11.12 -8.15
CA LEU A 103 12.27 -10.26 -8.01
C LEU A 103 11.81 -9.67 -9.33
N LYS A 104 10.52 -9.38 -9.44
CA LYS A 104 9.88 -8.67 -10.56
C LYS A 104 9.63 -7.22 -10.15
N PRO A 105 10.52 -6.28 -10.47
CA PRO A 105 10.34 -4.90 -10.04
C PRO A 105 9.32 -4.16 -10.91
N ALA A 106 8.37 -3.49 -10.25
CA ALA A 106 7.49 -2.49 -10.81
C ALA A 106 8.08 -1.09 -10.55
N ALA A 107 8.36 -0.35 -11.60
CA ALA A 107 8.88 1.00 -11.45
C ALA A 107 7.75 2.00 -11.24
N HIS A 108 7.79 2.81 -10.16
CA HIS A 108 6.89 3.96 -10.10
C HIS A 108 7.29 5.00 -11.14
N LEU A 109 6.30 5.65 -11.71
CA LEU A 109 6.48 6.77 -12.63
C LEU A 109 5.44 7.84 -12.34
N THR A 110 5.88 9.10 -12.25
CA THR A 110 5.00 10.25 -12.05
C THR A 110 5.09 11.20 -13.23
N CYS A 111 4.01 11.94 -13.51
CA CYS A 111 3.97 12.96 -14.54
C CYS A 111 4.12 14.40 -14.00
N VAL A 112 4.14 14.59 -12.69
CA VAL A 112 4.27 15.90 -12.06
C VAL A 112 5.57 16.59 -12.49
N GLU A 113 5.47 17.88 -12.87
CA GLU A 113 6.60 18.75 -13.27
C GLU A 113 7.47 18.29 -14.43
N ALA A 114 7.09 17.23 -15.14
CA ALA A 114 7.80 16.72 -16.29
C ALA A 114 7.04 17.03 -17.60
N THR A 115 7.77 17.25 -18.66
CA THR A 115 7.22 17.32 -20.01
C THR A 115 6.83 15.92 -20.51
N LYS A 116 5.97 15.84 -21.52
CA LYS A 116 5.64 14.56 -22.17
C LYS A 116 6.88 13.87 -22.70
N ALA A 117 7.78 14.62 -23.32
CA ALA A 117 9.03 14.06 -23.88
C ALA A 117 9.93 13.43 -22.81
N GLU A 118 10.08 14.12 -21.64
CA GLU A 118 10.87 13.58 -20.52
C GLU A 118 10.25 12.30 -19.94
N VAL A 119 8.91 12.26 -19.82
CA VAL A 119 8.21 11.07 -19.33
C VAL A 119 8.31 9.92 -20.34
N ASP A 120 8.11 10.19 -21.63
CA ASP A 120 8.22 9.19 -22.70
C ASP A 120 9.64 8.59 -22.75
N GLU A 121 10.67 9.42 -22.58
CA GLU A 121 12.06 8.93 -22.48
C GLU A 121 12.27 7.98 -21.29
N VAL A 122 11.63 8.25 -20.15
CA VAL A 122 11.69 7.36 -18.97
C VAL A 122 10.98 6.04 -19.26
N ILE A 123 9.79 6.07 -19.89
CA ILE A 123 9.06 4.86 -20.28
C ILE A 123 9.93 3.98 -21.18
N GLU A 124 10.52 4.56 -22.20
CA GLU A 124 11.41 3.83 -23.11
C GLU A 124 12.67 3.30 -22.40
N SER A 125 13.24 4.07 -21.46
CA SER A 125 14.40 3.62 -20.68
C SER A 125 14.06 2.41 -19.79
N TYR A 126 12.87 2.37 -19.19
CA TYR A 126 12.41 1.21 -18.42
C TYR A 126 12.20 -0.01 -19.32
N LYS A 127 11.60 0.17 -20.50
CA LYS A 127 11.44 -0.90 -21.49
C LYS A 127 12.78 -1.47 -21.93
N ALA A 128 13.75 -0.60 -22.18
CA ALA A 128 15.09 -0.99 -22.63
C ALA A 128 15.85 -1.86 -21.62
N ILE A 129 15.63 -1.68 -20.31
CA ILE A 129 16.25 -2.51 -19.28
C ILE A 129 15.40 -3.75 -18.89
N GLY A 130 14.25 -3.97 -19.55
CA GLY A 130 13.42 -5.15 -19.35
C GLY A 130 12.38 -5.02 -18.22
N VAL A 131 12.05 -3.81 -17.79
CA VAL A 131 10.88 -3.57 -16.90
C VAL A 131 9.61 -3.83 -17.70
N ASP A 132 8.73 -4.66 -17.16
CA ASP A 132 7.43 -5.00 -17.74
C ASP A 132 6.24 -4.55 -16.87
N HIS A 133 6.50 -3.84 -15.75
CA HIS A 133 5.48 -3.37 -14.83
C HIS A 133 5.75 -1.93 -14.38
N ILE A 134 4.76 -1.05 -14.54
CA ILE A 134 4.83 0.35 -14.08
C ILE A 134 3.69 0.65 -13.12
N VAL A 135 4.01 1.32 -12.00
CA VAL A 135 3.03 1.95 -11.12
C VAL A 135 2.88 3.41 -11.55
N ALA A 136 1.79 3.71 -12.28
CA ALA A 136 1.53 5.02 -12.85
C ALA A 136 0.82 5.93 -11.84
N LEU A 137 1.45 7.05 -11.49
CA LEU A 137 0.98 8.01 -10.51
C LEU A 137 0.99 9.42 -11.09
N ARG A 138 0.17 10.32 -10.55
CA ARG A 138 0.25 11.74 -10.87
C ARG A 138 1.55 12.34 -10.32
N GLY A 139 1.87 12.01 -9.08
CA GLY A 139 2.87 12.65 -8.25
C GLY A 139 2.32 13.88 -7.52
N ASP A 140 2.99 14.24 -6.44
CA ASP A 140 2.65 15.40 -5.62
C ASP A 140 3.47 16.63 -6.06
N PRO A 141 2.91 17.85 -6.02
CA PRO A 141 3.65 19.04 -6.34
C PRO A 141 4.83 19.22 -5.37
N PRO A 142 6.00 19.73 -5.85
CA PRO A 142 7.16 19.99 -5.00
C PRO A 142 6.85 21.00 -3.90
N GLY A 143 7.49 20.84 -2.74
CA GLY A 143 7.26 21.69 -1.58
C GLY A 143 5.96 21.44 -0.85
N ALA A 144 5.08 20.60 -1.36
CA ALA A 144 3.94 20.13 -0.61
C ALA A 144 4.42 19.10 0.42
N SER A 145 4.50 19.50 1.68
CA SER A 145 4.57 18.55 2.81
C SER A 145 3.21 17.84 2.98
N GLY A 146 2.61 17.43 1.88
CA GLY A 146 1.33 16.70 1.82
C GLY A 146 0.07 17.51 2.11
N ILE A 147 0.17 18.76 2.53
CA ILE A 147 -0.98 19.60 2.84
C ILE A 147 -0.78 20.97 2.16
N GLY A 148 -1.56 21.25 1.11
CA GLY A 148 -1.80 22.63 0.66
C GLY A 148 -1.20 23.11 -0.66
N GLY A 149 -0.50 22.27 -1.42
CA GLY A 149 -0.18 22.63 -2.80
C GLY A 149 -1.31 22.21 -3.74
N VAL A 150 -1.95 23.16 -4.43
CA VAL A 150 -2.89 22.81 -5.50
C VAL A 150 -2.06 22.28 -6.68
N TYR A 151 -2.32 21.03 -7.07
CA TYR A 151 -1.69 20.46 -8.26
C TYR A 151 -2.09 21.25 -9.50
N GLN A 152 -1.10 21.66 -10.28
CA GLN A 152 -1.32 22.25 -11.59
C GLN A 152 -0.50 21.48 -12.62
N PRO A 153 -1.16 20.90 -13.64
CA PRO A 153 -0.45 20.20 -14.69
C PRO A 153 0.37 21.21 -15.54
N ARG A 154 1.55 20.76 -15.98
CA ARG A 154 2.29 21.50 -16.99
C ARG A 154 1.52 21.50 -18.32
N ALA A 155 1.54 22.61 -19.05
CA ALA A 155 0.89 22.71 -20.36
C ALA A 155 1.50 21.75 -21.41
N ASP A 156 2.80 21.43 -21.27
CA ASP A 156 3.56 20.52 -22.12
C ASP A 156 3.78 19.13 -21.49
N GLY A 157 3.14 18.85 -20.32
CA GLY A 157 3.21 17.59 -19.60
C GLY A 157 1.94 16.73 -19.74
N TYR A 158 1.96 15.53 -19.15
CA TYR A 158 0.75 14.74 -18.92
C TYR A 158 0.00 15.33 -17.73
N ALA A 159 -1.30 15.55 -17.89
CA ALA A 159 -2.08 16.27 -16.89
C ALA A 159 -2.33 15.46 -15.60
N ASN A 160 -2.33 14.13 -15.69
CA ASN A 160 -2.68 13.26 -14.58
C ASN A 160 -2.26 11.79 -14.85
N ALA A 161 -2.50 10.92 -13.87
CA ALA A 161 -2.18 9.50 -14.01
C ALA A 161 -2.97 8.77 -15.11
N THR A 162 -4.14 9.27 -15.52
CA THR A 162 -4.89 8.69 -16.65
C THR A 162 -4.18 8.93 -17.97
N GLU A 163 -3.75 10.16 -18.26
CA GLU A 163 -2.97 10.45 -19.46
C GLU A 163 -1.62 9.74 -19.46
N LEU A 164 -0.97 9.64 -18.30
CA LEU A 164 0.25 8.86 -18.15
C LEU A 164 0.02 7.38 -18.46
N SER A 165 -1.03 6.76 -17.90
CA SER A 165 -1.39 5.36 -18.19
C SER A 165 -1.63 5.13 -19.67
N GLN A 166 -2.30 6.08 -20.33
CA GLN A 166 -2.52 6.02 -21.78
C GLN A 166 -1.21 6.09 -22.57
N ALA A 167 -0.24 6.92 -22.13
CA ALA A 167 1.08 6.99 -22.76
C ALA A 167 1.84 5.68 -22.60
N ILE A 168 1.87 5.08 -21.40
CA ILE A 168 2.49 3.79 -21.12
C ILE A 168 1.83 2.69 -21.97
N SER A 169 0.50 2.67 -22.03
CA SER A 169 -0.27 1.70 -22.81
C SER A 169 0.05 1.78 -24.32
N ARG A 170 0.28 2.98 -24.87
CA ARG A 170 0.68 3.17 -26.28
C ARG A 170 2.05 2.59 -26.60
N VAL A 171 3.02 2.69 -25.66
CA VAL A 171 4.34 2.06 -25.82
C VAL A 171 4.21 0.54 -25.78
N GLY A 172 3.29 0.03 -24.96
CA GLY A 172 2.98 -1.40 -24.86
C GLY A 172 4.04 -2.24 -24.17
N GLY A 173 3.63 -3.43 -23.74
CA GLY A 173 4.52 -4.40 -23.06
C GLY A 173 4.64 -4.17 -21.57
N PHE A 174 3.79 -3.32 -20.97
CA PHE A 174 3.75 -3.07 -19.55
C PHE A 174 2.43 -3.52 -18.91
N ASP A 175 2.51 -4.15 -17.74
CA ASP A 175 1.45 -4.20 -16.77
C ASP A 175 1.36 -2.85 -16.05
N ILE A 176 0.17 -2.26 -15.94
CA ILE A 176 -0.01 -0.90 -15.40
C ILE A 176 -0.81 -0.98 -14.12
N THR A 177 -0.17 -0.65 -13.00
CA THR A 177 -0.84 -0.49 -11.71
C THR A 177 -1.07 0.99 -11.42
N VAL A 178 -2.22 1.31 -10.80
CA VAL A 178 -2.55 2.67 -10.39
C VAL A 178 -2.98 2.72 -8.93
N GLY A 179 -2.66 3.85 -8.26
CA GLY A 179 -3.10 4.11 -6.90
C GLY A 179 -4.57 4.52 -6.83
N VAL A 180 -5.27 4.05 -5.75
CA VAL A 180 -6.65 4.41 -5.42
C VAL A 180 -6.78 4.76 -3.94
N TYR A 181 -7.80 5.53 -3.56
CA TYR A 181 -7.97 6.08 -2.22
C TYR A 181 -9.28 5.58 -1.60
N PRO A 182 -9.23 4.69 -0.61
CA PRO A 182 -10.44 4.13 0.02
C PRO A 182 -11.30 5.16 0.72
N GLU A 183 -10.68 6.20 1.28
CA GLU A 183 -11.34 7.25 2.05
C GLU A 183 -11.48 8.58 1.29
N LYS A 184 -11.27 8.59 -0.01
CA LYS A 184 -11.28 9.74 -0.93
C LYS A 184 -9.89 10.41 -1.06
N HIS A 185 -9.50 10.71 -2.30
CA HIS A 185 -8.30 11.53 -2.55
C HIS A 185 -8.47 12.93 -1.94
N PRO A 186 -7.45 13.49 -1.25
CA PRO A 186 -7.58 14.80 -0.59
C PRO A 186 -8.11 15.93 -1.47
N GLU A 187 -7.68 15.97 -2.73
CA GLU A 187 -8.09 17.00 -3.70
C GLU A 187 -9.39 16.64 -4.45
N SER A 188 -9.95 15.45 -4.25
CA SER A 188 -11.17 15.04 -4.95
C SER A 188 -12.42 15.67 -4.32
N PRO A 189 -13.40 16.10 -5.11
CA PRO A 189 -14.66 16.62 -4.58
C PRO A 189 -15.49 15.52 -3.89
N SER A 190 -15.43 14.28 -4.36
CA SER A 190 -16.24 13.18 -3.85
C SER A 190 -15.62 11.80 -4.16
N ILE A 191 -16.09 10.78 -3.45
CA ILE A 191 -15.73 9.38 -3.73
C ILE A 191 -16.25 8.92 -5.11
N ASP A 192 -17.39 9.43 -5.56
CA ASP A 192 -17.94 9.09 -6.86
C ASP A 192 -17.07 9.64 -8.00
N HIS A 193 -16.51 10.83 -7.80
CA HIS A 193 -15.51 11.39 -8.73
C HIS A 193 -14.23 10.49 -8.75
N ASP A 194 -13.75 10.02 -7.60
CA ASP A 194 -12.61 9.09 -7.57
C ASP A 194 -12.90 7.79 -8.32
N ILE A 195 -14.14 7.27 -8.23
CA ILE A 195 -14.57 6.08 -8.98
C ILE A 195 -14.54 6.36 -10.49
N ASP A 196 -15.00 7.51 -10.94
CA ASP A 196 -14.94 7.89 -12.36
C ASP A 196 -13.47 8.03 -12.83
N VAL A 197 -12.60 8.57 -12.01
CA VAL A 197 -11.15 8.63 -12.30
C VAL A 197 -10.56 7.21 -12.37
N ILE A 198 -10.98 6.27 -11.52
CA ILE A 198 -10.53 4.87 -11.60
C ILE A 198 -10.97 4.22 -12.92
N LYS A 199 -12.22 4.43 -13.34
CA LYS A 199 -12.70 3.95 -14.64
C LYS A 199 -11.86 4.50 -15.79
N ALA A 200 -11.60 5.81 -15.78
CA ALA A 200 -10.78 6.44 -16.81
C ALA A 200 -9.34 5.88 -16.84
N LYS A 201 -8.74 5.57 -15.68
CA LYS A 201 -7.43 4.92 -15.60
C LYS A 201 -7.46 3.50 -16.19
N ILE A 202 -8.52 2.73 -15.94
CA ILE A 202 -8.68 1.38 -16.49
C ILE A 202 -8.88 1.44 -18.00
N ASP A 203 -9.73 2.35 -18.49
CA ASP A 203 -9.92 2.58 -19.92
C ASP A 203 -8.63 3.04 -20.61
N ALA A 204 -7.73 3.71 -19.88
CA ALA A 204 -6.40 4.09 -20.33
C ALA A 204 -5.37 2.95 -20.31
N GLY A 205 -5.74 1.75 -19.86
CA GLY A 205 -4.90 0.55 -19.86
C GLY A 205 -4.42 0.08 -18.49
N ALA A 206 -4.87 0.65 -17.38
CA ALA A 206 -4.53 0.14 -16.05
C ALA A 206 -5.19 -1.23 -15.81
N THR A 207 -4.40 -2.19 -15.32
CA THR A 207 -4.80 -3.59 -15.13
C THR A 207 -4.97 -3.94 -13.65
N ARG A 208 -4.44 -3.12 -12.73
CA ARG A 208 -4.40 -3.39 -11.29
C ARG A 208 -4.53 -2.12 -10.48
N LEU A 209 -5.17 -2.23 -9.31
CA LEU A 209 -5.37 -1.16 -8.36
C LEU A 209 -4.62 -1.48 -7.06
N ILE A 210 -3.80 -0.54 -6.55
CA ILE A 210 -3.25 -0.60 -5.19
C ILE A 210 -3.92 0.51 -4.38
N SER A 211 -4.49 0.16 -3.22
CA SER A 211 -5.08 1.17 -2.36
C SER A 211 -4.01 1.95 -1.61
N GLN A 212 -4.25 3.24 -1.35
CA GLN A 212 -3.57 3.95 -0.27
C GLN A 212 -3.76 3.15 1.03
N PHE A 213 -2.78 3.22 1.95
CA PHE A 213 -2.93 2.57 3.24
C PHE A 213 -4.16 3.13 3.99
N PHE A 214 -4.74 2.32 4.81
CA PHE A 214 -5.93 2.63 5.60
C PHE A 214 -5.88 1.88 6.94
N PHE A 215 -6.64 2.37 7.92
CA PHE A 215 -6.80 1.72 9.23
C PHE A 215 -8.28 1.47 9.56
N ASP A 216 -9.20 2.12 8.84
CA ASP A 216 -10.64 1.82 8.88
C ASP A 216 -10.96 0.79 7.81
N ILE A 217 -11.00 -0.49 8.23
CA ILE A 217 -11.31 -1.62 7.33
C ILE A 217 -12.70 -1.48 6.75
N ASP A 218 -13.67 -0.99 7.52
CA ASP A 218 -15.04 -0.83 7.05
C ASP A 218 -15.14 0.25 5.97
N ALA A 219 -14.33 1.32 6.05
CA ALA A 219 -14.21 2.30 4.97
C ALA A 219 -13.65 1.68 3.69
N PHE A 220 -12.59 0.86 3.81
CA PHE A 220 -12.02 0.14 2.68
C PHE A 220 -13.03 -0.84 2.05
N LEU A 221 -13.80 -1.57 2.84
CA LEU A 221 -14.81 -2.51 2.33
C LEU A 221 -15.96 -1.77 1.64
N ARG A 222 -16.43 -0.66 2.20
CA ARG A 222 -17.41 0.21 1.52
C ARG A 222 -16.89 0.74 0.17
N PHE A 223 -15.62 1.10 0.10
CA PHE A 223 -14.98 1.51 -1.14
C PHE A 223 -14.93 0.36 -2.16
N ARG A 224 -14.47 -0.85 -1.74
CA ARG A 224 -14.52 -2.07 -2.58
C ARG A 224 -15.91 -2.27 -3.18
N ASP A 225 -16.95 -2.21 -2.35
CA ASP A 225 -18.32 -2.47 -2.80
C ASP A 225 -18.79 -1.41 -3.81
N ARG A 226 -18.43 -0.15 -3.61
CA ARG A 226 -18.72 0.94 -4.56
C ARG A 226 -18.03 0.74 -5.91
N ILE A 227 -16.75 0.41 -5.94
CA ILE A 227 -16.06 0.18 -7.21
C ILE A 227 -16.61 -1.05 -7.93
N ARG A 228 -17.00 -2.11 -7.22
CA ARG A 228 -17.64 -3.30 -7.79
C ARG A 228 -19.04 -2.97 -8.34
N ALA A 229 -19.84 -2.20 -7.61
CA ALA A 229 -21.14 -1.72 -8.07
C ALA A 229 -21.02 -0.81 -9.31
N ALA A 230 -19.91 -0.10 -9.46
CA ALA A 230 -19.60 0.71 -10.64
C ALA A 230 -19.07 -0.10 -11.85
N GLY A 231 -19.02 -1.44 -11.75
CA GLY A 231 -18.59 -2.35 -12.82
C GLY A 231 -17.08 -2.53 -12.93
N ILE A 232 -16.30 -2.03 -11.97
CA ILE A 232 -14.85 -2.18 -11.96
C ILE A 232 -14.49 -3.58 -11.44
N THR A 233 -13.90 -4.40 -12.30
CA THR A 233 -13.51 -5.80 -12.00
C THR A 233 -11.99 -5.96 -11.80
N ALA A 234 -11.20 -4.96 -12.11
CA ALA A 234 -9.75 -5.00 -11.94
C ALA A 234 -9.36 -5.43 -10.50
N PRO A 235 -8.29 -6.23 -10.33
CA PRO A 235 -7.79 -6.60 -9.03
C PRO A 235 -7.52 -5.37 -8.15
N LEU A 236 -8.03 -5.40 -6.92
CA LEU A 236 -7.79 -4.38 -5.89
C LEU A 236 -6.91 -5.01 -4.81
N LEU A 237 -5.69 -4.50 -4.67
CA LEU A 237 -4.75 -4.90 -3.65
C LEU A 237 -4.86 -3.94 -2.45
N PRO A 238 -5.23 -4.44 -1.26
CA PRO A 238 -5.14 -3.64 -0.04
C PRO A 238 -3.70 -3.21 0.24
N GLY A 239 -3.49 -1.92 0.39
CA GLY A 239 -2.22 -1.34 0.81
C GLY A 239 -2.08 -1.38 2.34
N ILE A 240 -1.15 -2.16 2.84
CA ILE A 240 -0.95 -2.40 4.27
C ILE A 240 0.31 -1.68 4.74
N MET A 241 0.15 -0.77 5.70
CA MET A 241 1.27 -0.05 6.32
C MET A 241 1.42 -0.44 7.79
N PRO A 242 2.45 -1.20 8.16
CA PRO A 242 2.74 -1.48 9.55
C PRO A 242 3.17 -0.21 10.30
N VAL A 243 2.60 0.03 11.48
CA VAL A 243 2.80 1.25 12.26
C VAL A 243 4.16 1.22 12.97
N SER A 244 5.24 1.55 12.29
CA SER A 244 6.59 1.55 12.88
C SER A 244 6.90 2.79 13.74
N ASN A 245 6.23 3.91 13.47
CA ASN A 245 6.31 5.16 14.23
C ASN A 245 4.96 5.87 14.15
N PHE A 246 4.27 5.99 15.28
CA PHE A 246 2.90 6.49 15.31
C PHE A 246 2.81 7.98 14.95
N GLY A 247 3.71 8.83 15.47
CA GLY A 247 3.73 10.25 15.14
C GLY A 247 4.04 10.53 13.65
N ALA A 248 4.92 9.74 13.04
CA ALA A 248 5.17 9.82 11.60
C ALA A 248 3.95 9.35 10.78
N LEU A 249 3.27 8.29 11.27
CA LEU A 249 2.04 7.80 10.65
C LEU A 249 0.95 8.86 10.65
N GLN A 250 0.69 9.54 11.77
CA GLN A 250 -0.33 10.59 11.86
C GLN A 250 -0.09 11.70 10.84
N ARG A 251 1.16 12.17 10.69
CA ARG A 251 1.50 13.18 9.69
C ARG A 251 1.27 12.67 8.26
N MET A 252 1.68 11.45 7.98
CA MET A 252 1.49 10.84 6.65
C MET A 252 0.00 10.63 6.35
N SER A 253 -0.77 10.14 7.31
CA SER A 253 -2.22 9.96 7.17
C SER A 253 -2.94 11.27 6.86
N ALA A 254 -2.59 12.34 7.57
CA ALA A 254 -3.15 13.66 7.31
C ALA A 254 -2.86 14.16 5.88
N SER A 255 -1.69 13.83 5.32
CA SER A 255 -1.31 14.25 3.96
C SER A 255 -1.99 13.45 2.85
N CYS A 256 -2.29 12.16 3.08
CA CYS A 256 -2.92 11.31 2.06
C CYS A 256 -4.42 11.06 2.30
N GLY A 257 -5.03 11.71 3.29
CA GLY A 257 -6.46 11.60 3.55
C GLY A 257 -6.89 10.26 4.17
N ALA A 258 -5.95 9.51 4.75
CA ALA A 258 -6.25 8.31 5.51
C ALA A 258 -6.63 8.67 6.95
N SER A 259 -7.74 8.16 7.45
CA SER A 259 -8.13 8.37 8.85
C SER A 259 -7.30 7.53 9.81
N VAL A 260 -7.07 8.06 11.01
CA VAL A 260 -6.44 7.34 12.12
C VAL A 260 -7.51 7.11 13.19
N PRO A 261 -8.09 5.90 13.28
CA PRO A 261 -9.12 5.61 14.26
C PRO A 261 -8.62 5.78 15.70
N GLN A 262 -9.51 6.19 16.60
CA GLN A 262 -9.16 6.42 18.00
C GLN A 262 -8.60 5.18 18.70
N TRP A 263 -9.10 3.99 18.35
CA TRP A 263 -8.59 2.74 18.90
C TRP A 263 -7.09 2.55 18.58
N LEU A 264 -6.67 2.90 17.35
CA LEU A 264 -5.26 2.79 16.94
C LEU A 264 -4.39 3.76 17.75
N ALA A 265 -4.84 5.01 17.91
CA ALA A 265 -4.14 5.99 18.74
C ALA A 265 -3.97 5.49 20.18
N THR A 266 -5.03 4.95 20.80
CA THR A 266 -4.99 4.41 22.15
C THR A 266 -4.01 3.24 22.31
N HIS A 267 -3.86 2.37 21.28
CA HIS A 267 -2.94 1.25 21.34
C HIS A 267 -1.47 1.68 21.30
N PHE A 268 -1.14 2.78 20.61
CA PHE A 268 0.22 3.27 20.46
C PHE A 268 0.59 4.39 21.46
N ASP A 269 -0.37 4.83 22.29
CA ASP A 269 -0.13 5.85 23.31
C ASP A 269 0.92 5.37 24.34
N GLY A 270 1.88 6.25 24.64
CA GLY A 270 2.96 5.96 25.59
C GLY A 270 4.05 5.00 25.07
N LEU A 271 4.03 4.57 23.81
CA LEU A 271 5.03 3.64 23.25
C LEU A 271 6.17 4.32 22.47
N ASP A 272 6.33 5.64 22.56
CA ASP A 272 7.38 6.34 21.81
C ASP A 272 8.79 5.88 22.21
N ASP A 273 8.99 5.61 23.50
CA ASP A 273 10.28 5.17 24.08
C ASP A 273 10.37 3.64 24.23
N ASP A 274 9.36 2.87 23.80
CA ASP A 274 9.36 1.40 23.80
C ASP A 274 9.27 0.84 22.38
N PRO A 275 10.39 0.80 21.64
CA PRO A 275 10.40 0.34 20.26
C PRO A 275 10.07 -1.16 20.11
N GLU A 276 10.34 -1.98 21.10
CA GLU A 276 10.10 -3.42 21.03
C GLU A 276 8.60 -3.73 21.15
N THR A 277 7.93 -3.19 22.18
CA THR A 277 6.47 -3.33 22.31
C THR A 277 5.76 -2.73 21.11
N ARG A 278 6.21 -1.56 20.61
CA ARG A 278 5.65 -0.92 19.43
C ARG A 278 5.75 -1.81 18.18
N LYS A 279 6.87 -2.50 17.94
CA LYS A 279 7.03 -3.43 16.83
C LYS A 279 6.08 -4.63 16.92
N LEU A 280 5.97 -5.23 18.11
CA LEU A 280 5.07 -6.35 18.33
C LEU A 280 3.60 -5.95 18.08
N LEU A 281 3.20 -4.81 18.61
CA LEU A 281 1.86 -4.29 18.40
C LEU A 281 1.58 -3.96 16.92
N ALA A 282 2.54 -3.34 16.25
CA ALA A 282 2.42 -3.03 14.82
C ALA A 282 2.25 -4.30 13.96
N ALA A 283 3.00 -5.37 14.28
CA ALA A 283 2.84 -6.65 13.60
C ALA A 283 1.47 -7.27 13.85
N SER A 284 0.97 -7.21 15.10
CA SER A 284 -0.33 -7.76 15.48
C SER A 284 -1.48 -7.03 14.78
N VAL A 285 -1.46 -5.69 14.80
CA VAL A 285 -2.49 -4.86 14.14
C VAL A 285 -2.52 -5.13 12.63
N ALA A 286 -1.36 -5.17 11.96
CA ALA A 286 -1.32 -5.42 10.53
C ALA A 286 -1.74 -6.85 10.17
N ALA A 287 -1.36 -7.85 10.96
CA ALA A 287 -1.76 -9.23 10.75
C ALA A 287 -3.28 -9.41 10.95
N GLU A 288 -3.87 -8.77 11.96
CA GLU A 288 -5.32 -8.77 12.19
C GLU A 288 -6.07 -8.09 11.03
N THR A 289 -5.57 -6.95 10.56
CA THR A 289 -6.13 -6.28 9.38
C THR A 289 -6.16 -7.21 8.17
N CYS A 290 -5.06 -7.89 7.88
CA CYS A 290 -5.00 -8.85 6.78
C CYS A 290 -5.93 -10.05 6.99
N ALA A 291 -6.02 -10.59 8.20
CA ALA A 291 -6.91 -11.71 8.52
C ALA A 291 -8.39 -11.35 8.29
N ARG A 292 -8.83 -10.18 8.75
CA ARG A 292 -10.20 -9.69 8.47
C ARG A 292 -10.45 -9.51 6.98
N LEU A 293 -9.47 -9.01 6.23
CA LEU A 293 -9.59 -8.87 4.78
C LEU A 293 -9.63 -10.23 4.06
N GLN A 294 -8.93 -11.26 4.58
CA GLN A 294 -9.03 -12.63 4.08
C GLN A 294 -10.44 -13.21 4.25
N GLU A 295 -11.11 -12.95 5.37
CA GLU A 295 -12.52 -13.32 5.61
C GLU A 295 -13.46 -12.67 4.58
N GLU A 296 -13.09 -11.49 4.07
CA GLU A 296 -13.78 -10.76 3.01
C GLU A 296 -13.33 -11.13 1.58
N GLY A 297 -12.52 -12.19 1.45
CA GLY A 297 -12.10 -12.77 0.17
C GLY A 297 -10.86 -12.18 -0.46
N PHE A 298 -10.10 -11.33 0.26
CA PHE A 298 -8.81 -10.85 -0.24
C PHE A 298 -7.71 -11.87 -0.01
N SER A 299 -6.92 -12.15 -1.03
CA SER A 299 -5.74 -13.03 -0.99
C SER A 299 -4.43 -12.33 -1.37
N ASP A 300 -4.52 -11.12 -1.87
CA ASP A 300 -3.39 -10.34 -2.35
C ASP A 300 -3.21 -9.09 -1.49
N PHE A 301 -1.99 -8.89 -0.95
CA PHE A 301 -1.68 -7.77 -0.09
C PHE A 301 -0.44 -7.03 -0.57
N HIS A 302 -0.50 -5.71 -0.61
CA HIS A 302 0.63 -4.86 -0.92
C HIS A 302 1.16 -4.18 0.34
N PHE A 303 2.41 -4.45 0.72
CA PHE A 303 3.01 -3.93 1.95
C PHE A 303 3.91 -2.73 1.68
N TYR A 304 3.61 -1.61 2.32
CA TYR A 304 4.49 -0.44 2.40
C TYR A 304 5.60 -0.71 3.42
N THR A 305 6.76 -1.18 2.94
CA THR A 305 7.82 -1.70 3.83
C THR A 305 8.58 -0.61 4.56
N LEU A 306 8.62 0.61 4.03
CA LEU A 306 9.50 1.69 4.48
C LEU A 306 10.99 1.23 4.57
N ASN A 307 11.39 0.30 3.71
CA ASN A 307 12.69 -0.41 3.72
C ASN A 307 12.98 -1.14 5.05
N ARG A 308 11.94 -1.56 5.80
CA ARG A 308 12.05 -2.28 7.07
C ARG A 308 11.43 -3.67 6.93
N ALA A 309 12.27 -4.67 6.65
CA ALA A 309 11.81 -6.00 6.35
C ALA A 309 11.28 -6.79 7.54
N ASP A 310 11.85 -6.63 8.73
CA ASP A 310 11.56 -7.50 9.87
C ASP A 310 10.08 -7.58 10.22
N LEU A 311 9.44 -6.41 10.27
CA LEU A 311 8.03 -6.30 10.59
C LEU A 311 7.15 -6.94 9.53
N VAL A 312 7.41 -6.62 8.26
CA VAL A 312 6.67 -7.19 7.11
C VAL A 312 6.90 -8.69 7.00
N TYR A 313 8.14 -9.16 7.19
CA TYR A 313 8.45 -10.58 7.21
C TYR A 313 7.66 -11.33 8.29
N ALA A 314 7.63 -10.78 9.53
CA ALA A 314 6.85 -11.38 10.62
C ALA A 314 5.36 -11.48 10.28
N ILE A 315 4.77 -10.41 9.72
CA ILE A 315 3.37 -10.39 9.28
C ILE A 315 3.13 -11.46 8.20
N CYS A 316 3.97 -11.52 7.17
CA CYS A 316 3.88 -12.55 6.13
C CYS A 316 3.91 -13.97 6.72
N ARG A 317 4.78 -14.22 7.71
CA ARG A 317 4.86 -15.52 8.41
C ARG A 317 3.57 -15.87 9.17
N VAL A 318 2.95 -14.89 9.82
CA VAL A 318 1.64 -15.04 10.49
C VAL A 318 0.54 -15.39 9.48
N LEU A 319 0.55 -14.74 8.31
CA LEU A 319 -0.40 -14.97 7.21
C LEU A 319 -0.17 -16.29 6.45
N GLY A 320 0.82 -17.10 6.86
CA GLY A 320 1.09 -18.37 6.21
C GLY A 320 2.04 -18.31 5.02
N VAL A 321 2.52 -17.12 4.62
CA VAL A 321 3.54 -16.99 3.56
C VAL A 321 4.86 -17.62 4.04
N ARG A 322 5.46 -18.46 3.22
CA ARG A 322 6.69 -19.20 3.55
C ARG A 322 7.74 -18.97 2.49
N GLU A 323 9.00 -19.04 2.92
CA GLU A 323 10.13 -19.03 2.01
C GLU A 323 10.01 -20.20 1.02
N GLN A 324 10.17 -19.91 -0.25
CA GLN A 324 10.33 -20.94 -1.25
C GLN A 324 11.79 -21.40 -1.22
N LYS A 325 11.99 -22.72 -1.05
CA LYS A 325 13.33 -23.30 -1.20
C LYS A 325 13.75 -23.08 -2.65
N ALA A 326 14.93 -22.51 -2.85
CA ALA A 326 15.54 -22.52 -4.17
C ALA A 326 15.51 -23.97 -4.69
N VAL A 327 14.88 -24.16 -5.84
CA VAL A 327 14.97 -25.46 -6.54
C VAL A 327 16.42 -25.56 -6.97
N ALA A 328 17.15 -26.50 -6.37
CA ALA A 328 18.57 -26.76 -6.66
C ALA A 328 18.77 -27.30 -8.08
#